data_b30cc5a4b35443f9ab9aec96ee2ed4ed
#
_entry.id   b30cc5a4b35443f9ab9aec96ee2ed4ed
#
_cell.length_a   1.000
_cell.length_b   1.000
_cell.length_c   1.000
_cell.angle_alpha   90.00
_cell.angle_beta   90.00
_cell.angle_gamma   90.00
#
_symmetry.space_group_name_H-M   'P 1'
#
loop_
_entity.id
_entity.type
_entity.pdbx_description
1 polymer ?
#
loop_
_entity_poly.entity_id
_entity_poly.type
_entity_poly.pdbx_seq_one_letter_code
_entity_poly.pdbx_strand_id
1 'polypeptide(L)'
;SEGKKIIFTSDRSGSPQIYEIDVRTKLKRRLTTEGNYNARASYLDKDEIIFVHRSKTDFNIAKLDLGSRNLEVLTSTKNDESPCIAPNGNVIIYSTKDGNLSYLAGINISSKVSFKLPALYGELKEPAWSPFLR
;
A
#
# COMPACT_ATOMS: atom_id res chain seq x y z
N SER A 1 26.23 -1.80 -2.59
CA SER A 1 24.96 -1.59 -2.88
C SER A 1 24.72 -0.34 -3.63
N GLU A 2 23.69 -0.43 -4.16
CA GLU A 2 23.08 0.62 -4.87
C GLU A 2 22.73 1.75 -3.95
N GLY A 3 22.56 2.90 -4.45
CA GLY A 3 22.18 4.06 -3.69
C GLY A 3 20.83 3.88 -3.03
N LYS A 4 20.55 4.75 -2.10
CA LYS A 4 19.27 4.74 -1.41
C LYS A 4 18.20 5.35 -2.32
N LYS A 5 17.01 4.80 -2.22
CA LYS A 5 15.86 5.30 -2.95
C LYS A 5 14.75 5.60 -1.98
N ILE A 6 14.01 6.67 -2.26
CA ILE A 6 12.89 7.10 -1.45
C ILE A 6 11.67 7.16 -2.36
N ILE A 7 10.57 6.58 -1.90
CA ILE A 7 9.30 6.68 -2.63
C ILE A 7 8.44 7.73 -1.96
N PHE A 8 7.70 8.46 -2.79
CA PHE A 8 6.83 9.52 -2.30
C PHE A 8 5.65 9.71 -3.23
N THR A 9 4.61 10.36 -2.72
CA THR A 9 3.42 10.67 -3.50
C THR A 9 3.49 12.11 -3.95
N SER A 10 3.11 12.35 -5.22
CA SER A 10 3.06 13.70 -5.76
C SER A 10 1.91 13.81 -6.75
N ASP A 11 1.27 14.98 -6.78
CA ASP A 11 0.21 15.26 -7.74
C ASP A 11 0.69 16.08 -8.93
N ARG A 12 2.01 16.16 -9.13
CA ARG A 12 2.59 16.99 -10.20
C ARG A 12 2.09 16.64 -11.58
N SER A 13 1.62 15.41 -11.78
CA SER A 13 1.11 14.97 -13.07
C SER A 13 -0.41 15.14 -13.21
N GLY A 14 -1.06 15.77 -12.24
CA GLY A 14 -2.50 16.02 -12.29
C GLY A 14 -3.32 15.19 -11.31
N SER A 15 -2.81 14.08 -10.86
CA SER A 15 -3.44 13.26 -9.82
C SER A 15 -2.35 12.64 -8.96
N PRO A 16 -2.68 12.20 -7.75
CA PRO A 16 -1.66 11.60 -6.88
C PRO A 16 -1.08 10.34 -7.49
N GLN A 17 0.22 10.30 -7.65
CA GLN A 17 0.96 9.18 -8.19
C GLN A 17 2.21 8.95 -7.37
N ILE A 18 2.76 7.75 -7.47
CA ILE A 18 3.94 7.36 -6.70
C ILE A 18 5.17 7.56 -7.55
N TYR A 19 6.16 8.22 -6.96
CA TYR A 19 7.44 8.51 -7.58
C TYR A 19 8.54 7.96 -6.70
N GLU A 20 9.69 7.75 -7.31
CA GLU A 20 10.90 7.32 -6.63
C GLU A 20 12.01 8.30 -6.95
N ILE A 21 12.81 8.64 -5.97
CA ILE A 21 14.00 9.45 -6.17
C ILE A 21 15.21 8.68 -5.69
N ASP A 22 16.25 8.68 -6.51
CA ASP A 22 17.56 8.17 -6.10
C ASP A 22 18.26 9.29 -5.33
N VAL A 23 18.59 9.04 -4.06
CA VAL A 23 19.12 10.08 -3.18
C VAL A 23 20.47 10.58 -3.66
N ARG A 24 21.28 9.70 -4.25
CA ARG A 24 22.61 10.05 -4.70
C ARG A 24 22.61 10.86 -5.99
N THR A 25 21.87 10.38 -6.99
CA THR A 25 21.87 11.03 -8.30
C THR A 25 20.81 12.12 -8.43
N LYS A 26 19.83 12.13 -7.51
CA LYS A 26 18.67 13.02 -7.55
C LYS A 26 17.74 12.77 -8.71
N LEU A 27 17.89 11.65 -9.39
CA LEU A 27 17.00 11.29 -10.50
C LEU A 27 15.67 10.80 -9.94
N LYS A 28 14.58 11.29 -10.52
CA LYS A 28 13.22 10.95 -10.14
C LYS A 28 12.59 10.09 -11.22
N ARG A 29 11.73 9.17 -10.79
CA ARG A 29 11.05 8.28 -11.70
C ARG A 29 9.62 8.09 -11.23
N ARG A 30 8.66 8.20 -12.13
CA ARG A 30 7.27 7.89 -11.81
C ARG A 30 7.09 6.39 -11.83
N LEU A 31 6.50 5.84 -10.80
CA LEU A 31 6.32 4.39 -10.67
C LEU A 31 4.92 3.93 -11.07
N THR A 32 3.88 4.76 -10.83
CA THR A 32 2.50 4.37 -11.12
C THR A 32 1.94 5.15 -12.27
N THR A 33 1.21 4.47 -13.15
CA THR A 33 0.58 5.09 -14.32
C THR A 33 -0.90 4.74 -14.45
N GLU A 34 -1.35 3.70 -13.78
CA GLU A 34 -2.73 3.26 -13.86
C GLU A 34 -3.55 3.84 -12.71
N GLY A 35 -4.79 4.24 -13.02
CA GLY A 35 -5.70 4.76 -12.00
C GLY A 35 -5.52 6.24 -11.76
N ASN A 36 -6.48 6.81 -11.06
CA ASN A 36 -6.52 8.24 -10.78
C ASN A 36 -6.05 8.60 -9.36
N TYR A 37 -5.56 7.62 -8.62
CA TYR A 37 -5.03 7.85 -7.29
C TYR A 37 -4.14 6.68 -6.90
N ASN A 38 -2.89 6.98 -6.59
CA ASN A 38 -1.94 6.00 -6.06
C ASN A 38 -1.10 6.71 -5.02
N ALA A 39 -1.12 6.21 -3.78
CA ALA A 39 -0.47 6.89 -2.68
C ALA A 39 -0.12 5.93 -1.55
N ARG A 40 0.59 6.44 -0.56
CA ARG A 40 0.95 5.73 0.68
C ARG A 40 1.70 4.43 0.37
N ALA A 41 2.73 4.55 -0.45
CA ALA A 41 3.49 3.39 -0.88
C ALA A 41 4.57 3.01 0.13
N SER A 42 4.82 1.71 0.19
CA SER A 42 5.95 1.15 0.94
C SER A 42 6.58 0.06 0.09
N TYR A 43 7.88 -0.11 0.21
CA TYR A 43 8.54 -1.23 -0.43
C TYR A 43 8.16 -2.54 0.27
N LEU A 44 7.70 -3.50 -0.51
CA LEU A 44 7.53 -4.87 -0.02
C LEU A 44 8.88 -5.58 -0.05
N ASP A 45 9.60 -5.36 -1.14
CA ASP A 45 11.00 -5.73 -1.29
C ASP A 45 11.62 -4.77 -2.30
N LYS A 46 12.82 -5.05 -2.77
CA LYS A 46 13.50 -4.11 -3.68
C LYS A 46 12.80 -3.95 -5.04
N ASP A 47 11.97 -4.92 -5.41
CA ASP A 47 11.33 -4.95 -6.72
C ASP A 47 9.82 -4.77 -6.68
N GLU A 48 9.22 -4.69 -5.49
CA GLU A 48 7.78 -4.58 -5.36
C GLU A 48 7.39 -3.54 -4.33
N ILE A 49 6.31 -2.82 -4.62
CA ILE A 49 5.73 -1.86 -3.67
C ILE A 49 4.26 -2.22 -3.44
N ILE A 50 3.76 -1.86 -2.25
CA ILE A 50 2.33 -1.87 -1.97
C ILE A 50 1.88 -0.44 -1.73
N PHE A 51 0.64 -0.16 -2.05
CA PHE A 51 0.11 1.21 -1.96
C PHE A 51 -1.40 1.21 -1.98
N VAL A 52 -1.99 2.37 -1.72
CA VAL A 52 -3.43 2.60 -1.87
C VAL A 52 -3.70 3.04 -3.31
N HIS A 53 -4.61 2.35 -3.96
CA HIS A 53 -4.92 2.52 -5.37
C HIS A 53 -6.41 2.77 -5.56
N ARG A 54 -6.74 3.68 -6.45
CA ARG A 54 -8.13 3.89 -6.87
C ARG A 54 -8.19 3.97 -8.39
N SER A 55 -8.91 3.05 -9.00
CA SER A 55 -9.09 3.07 -10.46
C SER A 55 -10.29 3.92 -10.85
N LYS A 56 -11.40 3.72 -10.18
CA LYS A 56 -12.64 4.46 -10.44
C LYS A 56 -13.19 5.12 -9.18
N THR A 57 -13.80 4.35 -8.30
CA THR A 57 -14.47 4.88 -7.12
C THR A 57 -13.93 4.35 -5.81
N ASP A 58 -13.48 3.10 -5.79
CA ASP A 58 -13.10 2.44 -4.55
C ASP A 58 -11.59 2.50 -4.33
N PHE A 59 -11.20 2.72 -3.08
CA PHE A 59 -9.81 2.63 -2.67
C PHE A 59 -9.50 1.19 -2.29
N ASN A 60 -8.44 0.64 -2.84
CA ASN A 60 -8.00 -0.72 -2.56
C ASN A 60 -6.49 -0.74 -2.33
N ILE A 61 -6.03 -1.82 -1.72
CA ILE A 61 -4.60 -2.04 -1.59
C ILE A 61 -4.13 -2.79 -2.83
N ALA A 62 -3.05 -2.31 -3.42
CA ALA A 62 -2.50 -2.87 -4.63
C ALA A 62 -1.01 -3.12 -4.49
N LYS A 63 -0.50 -3.96 -5.36
CA LYS A 63 0.92 -4.28 -5.45
C LYS A 63 1.39 -4.00 -6.87
N LEU A 64 2.58 -3.43 -7.00
CA LEU A 64 3.18 -3.18 -8.30
C LEU A 64 4.57 -3.82 -8.33
N ASP A 65 4.79 -4.65 -9.35
CA ASP A 65 6.11 -5.17 -9.64
C ASP A 65 6.85 -4.13 -10.48
N LEU A 66 7.97 -3.63 -9.97
CA LEU A 66 8.69 -2.54 -10.62
C LEU A 66 9.42 -2.97 -11.88
N GLY A 67 9.74 -4.25 -11.99
CA GLY A 67 10.38 -4.79 -13.17
C GLY A 67 9.41 -4.96 -14.33
N SER A 68 8.36 -5.75 -14.10
CA SER A 68 7.37 -6.05 -15.14
C SER A 68 6.33 -4.96 -15.30
N ARG A 69 6.18 -4.07 -14.32
CA ARG A 69 5.15 -3.03 -14.26
C ARG A 69 3.75 -3.61 -14.13
N ASN A 70 3.65 -4.83 -13.64
CA ASN A 70 2.37 -5.47 -13.43
C ASN A 70 1.75 -4.98 -12.12
N LEU A 71 0.55 -4.40 -12.22
CA LEU A 71 -0.22 -3.92 -11.07
C LEU A 71 -1.29 -4.93 -10.73
N GLU A 72 -1.34 -5.32 -9.47
CA GLU A 72 -2.33 -6.27 -8.99
C GLU A 72 -3.08 -5.68 -7.81
N VAL A 73 -4.40 -5.60 -7.92
CA VAL A 73 -5.26 -5.16 -6.81
C VAL A 73 -5.45 -6.34 -5.88
N LEU A 74 -5.05 -6.16 -4.61
CA LEU A 74 -5.02 -7.26 -3.65
C LEU A 74 -6.33 -7.41 -2.87
N THR A 75 -7.05 -6.32 -2.66
CA THR A 75 -8.23 -6.33 -1.79
C THR A 75 -9.49 -6.07 -2.61
N SER A 76 -10.62 -6.58 -2.12
CA SER A 76 -11.91 -6.38 -2.75
C SER A 76 -12.89 -5.59 -1.89
N THR A 77 -12.45 -5.12 -0.74
CA THR A 77 -13.25 -4.28 0.13
C THR A 77 -13.21 -2.83 -0.36
N LYS A 78 -13.97 -1.97 0.28
CA LYS A 78 -14.06 -0.56 -0.13
C LYS A 78 -13.38 0.34 0.90
N ASN A 79 -12.84 1.45 0.41
CA ASN A 79 -12.21 2.45 1.27
C ASN A 79 -11.08 1.87 2.11
N ASP A 80 -10.24 1.09 1.46
CA ASP A 80 -9.08 0.48 2.09
C ASP A 80 -7.97 1.51 2.18
N GLU A 81 -7.34 1.63 3.35
CA GLU A 81 -6.33 2.66 3.60
C GLU A 81 -5.23 2.13 4.51
N SER A 82 -4.17 2.88 4.58
CA SER A 82 -3.08 2.73 5.55
C SER A 82 -2.51 1.31 5.60
N PRO A 83 -2.05 0.79 4.46
CA PRO A 83 -1.47 -0.55 4.47
C PRO A 83 -0.16 -0.57 5.26
N CYS A 84 0.02 -1.63 6.01
CA CYS A 84 1.23 -1.84 6.80
C CYS A 84 1.68 -3.29 6.63
N ILE A 85 2.93 -3.49 6.28
CA ILE A 85 3.47 -4.82 6.04
C ILE A 85 3.88 -5.43 7.38
N ALA A 86 3.43 -6.66 7.64
CA ALA A 86 3.83 -7.39 8.84
C ALA A 86 5.34 -7.67 8.80
N PRO A 87 5.98 -7.81 9.96
CA PRO A 87 7.43 -8.03 10.00
C PRO A 87 7.91 -9.23 9.19
N ASN A 88 7.07 -10.26 9.01
CA ASN A 88 7.45 -11.43 8.23
C ASN A 88 7.35 -11.21 6.71
N GLY A 89 6.83 -10.07 6.28
CA GLY A 89 6.73 -9.74 4.86
C GLY A 89 5.62 -10.44 4.10
N ASN A 90 4.76 -11.19 4.78
CA ASN A 90 3.75 -12.03 4.13
C ASN A 90 2.32 -11.53 4.27
N VAL A 91 2.08 -10.65 5.23
CA VAL A 91 0.74 -10.18 5.55
C VAL A 91 0.73 -8.67 5.51
N ILE A 92 -0.30 -8.11 4.88
CA ILE A 92 -0.55 -6.68 4.91
C ILE A 92 -1.76 -6.46 5.80
N ILE A 93 -1.62 -5.58 6.78
CA ILE A 93 -2.73 -5.10 7.60
C ILE A 93 -3.16 -3.75 7.07
N TYR A 94 -4.44 -3.54 6.94
CA TYR A 94 -4.98 -2.27 6.44
C TYR A 94 -6.28 -1.94 7.15
N SER A 95 -6.69 -0.67 7.07
CA SER A 95 -7.99 -0.27 7.58
C SER A 95 -8.98 -0.26 6.43
N THR A 96 -10.22 -0.61 6.73
CA THR A 96 -11.27 -0.61 5.73
C THR A 96 -12.58 -0.21 6.39
N LYS A 97 -13.59 0.12 5.58
CA LYS A 97 -14.89 0.53 6.08
C LYS A 97 -15.98 -0.35 5.51
N ASP A 98 -16.96 -0.62 6.35
CA ASP A 98 -18.20 -1.27 5.94
C ASP A 98 -19.33 -0.40 6.49
N GLY A 99 -19.94 0.40 5.63
CA GLY A 99 -20.89 1.39 6.06
C GLY A 99 -20.23 2.44 6.91
N ASN A 100 -20.70 2.58 8.16
CA ASN A 100 -20.15 3.54 9.13
C ASN A 100 -19.12 2.93 10.05
N LEU A 101 -18.82 1.65 9.89
CA LEU A 101 -17.87 0.96 10.76
C LEU A 101 -16.53 0.84 10.09
N SER A 102 -15.49 1.22 10.84
CA SER A 102 -14.11 1.00 10.42
C SER A 102 -13.54 -0.18 11.18
N TYR A 103 -12.76 -0.98 10.51
CA TYR A 103 -12.10 -2.11 11.16
C TYR A 103 -10.78 -2.40 10.47
N LEU A 104 -9.95 -3.19 11.15
CA LEU A 104 -8.69 -3.65 10.57
C LEU A 104 -8.94 -4.99 9.89
N ALA A 105 -8.30 -5.15 8.75
CA ALA A 105 -8.30 -6.40 8.02
C ALA A 105 -6.87 -6.75 7.63
N GLY A 106 -6.67 -7.99 7.29
CA GLY A 106 -5.37 -8.43 6.80
C GLY A 106 -5.53 -9.27 5.56
N ILE A 107 -4.48 -9.33 4.77
CA ILE A 107 -4.44 -10.20 3.61
C ILE A 107 -3.07 -10.85 3.52
N ASN A 108 -3.07 -12.16 3.31
CA ASN A 108 -1.85 -12.89 3.04
C ASN A 108 -1.48 -12.67 1.59
N ILE A 109 -0.27 -12.14 1.34
CA ILE A 109 0.13 -11.73 0.00
C ILE A 109 0.22 -12.93 -0.95
N SER A 110 0.72 -14.05 -0.46
CA SER A 110 0.93 -15.22 -1.30
C SER A 110 -0.38 -15.95 -1.64
N SER A 111 -1.18 -16.22 -0.62
CA SER A 111 -2.42 -16.97 -0.82
C SER A 111 -3.60 -16.08 -1.22
N LYS A 112 -3.49 -14.78 -1.00
CA LYS A 112 -4.57 -13.82 -1.23
C LYS A 112 -5.78 -14.05 -0.32
N VAL A 113 -5.60 -14.80 0.76
CA VAL A 113 -6.65 -15.01 1.75
C VAL A 113 -6.72 -13.81 2.66
N SER A 114 -7.90 -13.23 2.79
CA SER A 114 -8.12 -12.08 3.65
C SER A 114 -8.84 -12.50 4.92
N PHE A 115 -8.69 -11.69 5.97
CA PHE A 115 -9.31 -11.94 7.24
C PHE A 115 -9.58 -10.61 7.94
N LYS A 116 -10.58 -10.61 8.80
CA LYS A 116 -10.97 -9.44 9.57
C LYS A 116 -10.40 -9.54 10.96
N LEU A 117 -9.83 -8.44 11.45
CA LEU A 117 -9.33 -8.37 12.80
C LEU A 117 -10.40 -7.79 13.71
N PRO A 118 -10.54 -8.30 14.95
CA PRO A 118 -11.53 -7.73 15.86
C PRO A 118 -11.15 -6.31 16.23
N ALA A 119 -12.15 -5.43 16.21
CA ALA A 119 -11.98 -4.05 16.66
C ALA A 119 -12.49 -3.95 18.07
N LEU A 120 -11.60 -3.61 19.00
CA LEU A 120 -11.98 -3.52 20.41
C LEU A 120 -12.52 -2.15 20.78
N TYR A 121 -12.10 -1.11 20.07
CA TYR A 121 -12.48 0.26 20.42
C TYR A 121 -12.70 1.05 19.15
N GLY A 122 -13.92 1.42 18.90
CA GLY A 122 -14.26 2.39 17.89
C GLY A 122 -13.56 2.25 16.55
N GLU A 123 -13.31 3.39 15.95
CA GLU A 123 -12.73 3.44 14.63
C GLU A 123 -11.22 3.32 14.69
N LEU A 124 -10.66 2.41 13.88
CA LEU A 124 -9.23 2.18 13.82
C LEU A 124 -8.70 2.59 12.45
N LYS A 125 -7.59 3.32 12.45
CA LYS A 125 -6.91 3.76 11.24
C LYS A 125 -5.41 3.66 11.43
N GLU A 126 -4.68 3.62 10.32
CA GLU A 126 -3.23 3.65 10.30
C GLU A 126 -2.61 2.56 11.17
N PRO A 127 -2.89 1.30 10.84
CA PRO A 127 -2.28 0.19 11.56
C PRO A 127 -0.76 0.25 11.45
N ALA A 128 -0.09 -0.20 12.50
CA ALA A 128 1.34 -0.23 12.52
C ALA A 128 1.82 -1.48 13.23
N TRP A 129 2.90 -2.03 12.77
CA TRP A 129 3.52 -3.20 13.37
C TRP A 129 4.70 -2.76 14.24
N SER A 130 4.83 -3.43 15.37
CA SER A 130 6.01 -3.26 16.21
C SER A 130 6.83 -4.55 16.12
N PRO A 131 8.12 -4.46 15.88
CA PRO A 131 8.96 -5.66 15.87
C PRO A 131 9.03 -6.37 17.22
N PHE A 132 8.64 -5.69 18.28
CA PHE A 132 8.64 -6.29 19.62
C PHE A 132 7.27 -6.82 20.05
N LEU A 133 6.28 -6.65 19.23
CA LEU A 133 4.95 -7.14 19.53
C LEU A 133 4.89 -8.64 19.30
N ARG A 134 4.35 -9.35 20.27
CA ARG A 134 4.21 -10.80 20.17
C ARG A 134 2.76 -11.20 20.07
#